data_a075f830fc0d7b40b0df13ff38d735ac
#
_entry.id   a075f830fc0d7b40b0df13ff38d735ac
#
_cell.length_a   1.000
_cell.length_b   1.000
_cell.length_c   1.000
_cell.angle_alpha   90.00
_cell.angle_beta   90.00
_cell.angle_gamma   90.00
#
_symmetry.space_group_name_H-M   'P 1'
#
loop_
_entity.id
_entity.type
_entity.pdbx_description
1 polymer ?
#
loop_
_entity_poly.entity_id
_entity_poly.type
_entity_poly.pdbx_seq_one_letter_code
_entity_poly.pdbx_strand_id
1 'polypeptide(L)'
;MTTTYAVLSEGLEKNYGEVHALRGLDLAVPEGTVCGLLGPNGAGKTTAVRILTTLTAPTGGRALVAGHDVTRDPAAVRRAIGVTGQYASVDGDLTGRENLRLFARLAGLRGRAGRARADELLERFGLGEAADRTAATWSGGMKRRLDLAAGLVTRPRVLFLDEPTTGLDPAAREQIWTAVRELVEKGSEGTTVLLTTQYLEEADRLAGEIVVVDRGRVAATGTPARLKARIGARAEVTVAEPGTLARAAAVLDQLTGGRPVLDEQRLTVGVTVLDGALDGTLTLPRIIRELDAAGVPVTDAALRPPTLDEVFLRLTQPHGTAVEAATADQEYAA
;
A
#
# COMPACT_ATOMS: atom_id res chain seq x y z
N MET A 1 -3.92 21.29 17.58
CA MET A 1 -2.64 21.19 16.83
C MET A 1 -2.96 21.27 15.35
N THR A 2 -2.37 22.20 14.63
CA THR A 2 -2.59 22.33 13.18
C THR A 2 -1.79 21.22 12.50
N THR A 3 -2.46 20.33 11.76
CA THR A 3 -1.77 19.27 11.01
C THR A 3 -0.96 19.90 9.88
N THR A 4 0.36 19.70 9.88
CA THR A 4 1.24 20.12 8.80
C THR A 4 1.37 18.97 7.80
N TYR A 5 1.23 19.27 6.51
CA TYR A 5 1.31 18.27 5.45
C TYR A 5 2.68 18.31 4.77
N ALA A 6 3.31 17.15 4.66
CA ALA A 6 4.57 16.98 3.92
C ALA A 6 4.33 16.95 2.40
N VAL A 7 3.16 16.41 1.98
CA VAL A 7 2.70 16.42 0.59
C VAL A 7 1.24 16.84 0.56
N LEU A 8 0.91 17.79 -0.30
CA LEU A 8 -0.45 18.25 -0.55
C LEU A 8 -0.67 18.39 -2.06
N SER A 9 -1.75 17.81 -2.58
CA SER A 9 -2.20 18.12 -3.94
C SER A 9 -3.69 18.41 -3.97
N GLU A 10 -4.08 19.34 -4.84
CA GLU A 10 -5.45 19.81 -5.03
C GLU A 10 -5.79 19.76 -6.52
N GLY A 11 -6.75 18.91 -6.87
CA GLY A 11 -7.22 18.75 -8.23
C GLY A 11 -6.11 18.38 -9.23
N LEU A 12 -5.10 17.59 -8.84
CA LEU A 12 -3.93 17.34 -9.65
C LEU A 12 -4.28 16.55 -10.92
N GLU A 13 -3.93 17.09 -12.09
CA GLU A 13 -4.24 16.51 -13.38
C GLU A 13 -2.98 16.24 -14.20
N LYS A 14 -3.03 15.17 -15.00
CA LYS A 14 -2.00 14.87 -16.00
C LYS A 14 -2.58 14.18 -17.20
N ASN A 15 -2.38 14.80 -18.36
CA ASN A 15 -2.76 14.27 -19.66
C ASN A 15 -1.51 13.97 -20.49
N TYR A 16 -1.50 12.84 -21.16
CA TYR A 16 -0.51 12.44 -22.18
C TYR A 16 -1.28 12.20 -23.49
N GLY A 17 -1.42 13.24 -24.31
CA GLY A 17 -2.32 13.21 -25.45
C GLY A 17 -3.75 12.93 -25.00
N GLU A 18 -4.37 11.90 -25.55
CA GLU A 18 -5.74 11.46 -25.20
C GLU A 18 -5.82 10.69 -23.86
N VAL A 19 -4.68 10.31 -23.28
CA VAL A 19 -4.66 9.54 -22.04
C VAL A 19 -4.67 10.45 -20.82
N HIS A 20 -5.76 10.45 -20.06
CA HIS A 20 -5.89 11.15 -18.79
C HIS A 20 -5.36 10.29 -17.65
N ALA A 21 -4.07 10.44 -17.33
CA ALA A 21 -3.39 9.65 -16.29
C ALA A 21 -3.77 10.07 -14.87
N LEU A 22 -4.02 11.37 -14.63
CA LEU A 22 -4.59 11.91 -13.39
C LEU A 22 -5.78 12.79 -13.75
N ARG A 23 -6.84 12.71 -12.93
CA ARG A 23 -8.15 13.32 -13.19
C ARG A 23 -8.67 14.07 -11.96
N GLY A 24 -7.84 14.94 -11.37
CA GLY A 24 -8.15 15.64 -10.15
C GLY A 24 -7.79 14.80 -8.92
N LEU A 25 -6.50 14.47 -8.75
CA LEU A 25 -6.00 13.72 -7.58
C LEU A 25 -5.78 14.69 -6.41
N ASP A 26 -6.54 14.49 -5.33
CA ASP A 26 -6.34 15.18 -4.05
C ASP A 26 -5.57 14.28 -3.10
N LEU A 27 -4.46 14.80 -2.56
CA LEU A 27 -3.59 14.07 -1.65
C LEU A 27 -3.19 14.97 -0.49
N ALA A 28 -3.25 14.46 0.74
CA ALA A 28 -2.82 15.17 1.94
C ALA A 28 -2.05 14.18 2.83
N VAL A 29 -0.72 14.26 2.84
CA VAL A 29 0.17 13.38 3.61
C VAL A 29 0.70 14.13 4.81
N PRO A 30 0.35 13.75 6.05
CA PRO A 30 0.87 14.38 7.27
C PRO A 30 2.38 14.18 7.39
N GLU A 31 3.07 15.18 8.00
CA GLU A 31 4.50 15.05 8.30
C GLU A 31 4.79 13.90 9.28
N GLY A 32 5.91 13.22 9.10
CA GLY A 32 6.38 12.16 9.98
C GLY A 32 5.56 10.87 9.92
N THR A 33 4.87 10.62 8.80
CA THR A 33 4.05 9.41 8.59
C THR A 33 4.53 8.60 7.40
N VAL A 34 4.09 7.33 7.33
CA VAL A 34 4.15 6.51 6.12
C VAL A 34 2.78 6.56 5.46
N CYS A 35 2.70 7.10 4.25
CA CYS A 35 1.50 7.09 3.42
C CYS A 35 1.67 6.11 2.25
N GLY A 36 0.73 5.18 2.11
CA GLY A 36 0.68 4.23 1.00
C GLY A 36 -0.25 4.74 -0.11
N LEU A 37 0.28 4.94 -1.31
CA LEU A 37 -0.51 5.21 -2.52
C LEU A 37 -0.78 3.87 -3.21
N LEU A 38 -1.95 3.30 -2.96
CA LEU A 38 -2.36 1.96 -3.38
C LEU A 38 -3.23 2.03 -4.64
N GLY A 39 -3.04 1.12 -5.58
CA GLY A 39 -3.88 1.04 -6.77
C GLY A 39 -3.36 0.04 -7.79
N PRO A 40 -4.19 -0.36 -8.78
CA PRO A 40 -3.77 -1.26 -9.85
C PRO A 40 -2.72 -0.60 -10.76
N ASN A 41 -2.13 -1.41 -11.64
CA ASN A 41 -1.28 -0.88 -12.70
C ASN A 41 -2.10 0.05 -13.60
N GLY A 42 -1.51 1.20 -13.97
CA GLY A 42 -2.21 2.22 -14.76
C GLY A 42 -3.15 3.14 -13.95
N ALA A 43 -3.30 2.98 -12.64
CA ALA A 43 -4.14 3.86 -11.81
C ALA A 43 -3.64 5.31 -11.71
N GLY A 44 -2.38 5.60 -12.08
CA GLY A 44 -1.80 6.94 -12.02
C GLY A 44 -0.75 7.13 -10.91
N LYS A 45 -0.44 6.11 -10.11
CA LYS A 45 0.50 6.19 -8.98
C LYS A 45 1.88 6.75 -9.36
N THR A 46 2.56 6.11 -10.31
CA THR A 46 3.88 6.56 -10.80
C THR A 46 3.81 7.96 -11.44
N THR A 47 2.69 8.29 -12.11
CA THR A 47 2.49 9.65 -12.65
C THR A 47 2.40 10.68 -11.54
N ALA A 48 1.67 10.40 -10.46
CA ALA A 48 1.59 11.28 -9.30
C ALA A 48 2.99 11.47 -8.67
N VAL A 49 3.73 10.38 -8.43
CA VAL A 49 5.12 10.46 -7.92
C VAL A 49 6.01 11.30 -8.84
N ARG A 50 5.95 11.11 -10.16
CA ARG A 50 6.75 11.90 -11.12
C ARG A 50 6.45 13.39 -11.07
N ILE A 51 5.21 13.80 -10.82
CA ILE A 51 4.86 15.21 -10.65
C ILE A 51 5.38 15.72 -9.30
N LEU A 52 5.10 15.01 -8.21
CA LEU A 52 5.51 15.38 -6.86
C LEU A 52 7.03 15.47 -6.70
N THR A 53 7.77 14.66 -7.46
CA THR A 53 9.24 14.68 -7.52
C THR A 53 9.79 15.64 -8.58
N THR A 54 8.95 16.43 -9.22
CA THR A 54 9.31 17.41 -10.27
C THR A 54 9.91 16.82 -11.55
N LEU A 55 9.74 15.52 -11.79
CA LEU A 55 10.20 14.85 -13.03
C LEU A 55 9.28 15.13 -14.23
N THR A 56 8.04 15.53 -13.98
CA THR A 56 7.11 15.99 -15.02
C THR A 56 6.18 17.07 -14.46
N ALA A 57 5.78 18.01 -15.30
CA ALA A 57 4.84 19.05 -14.91
C ALA A 57 3.39 18.51 -14.94
N PRO A 58 2.50 18.93 -14.04
CA PRO A 58 1.06 18.67 -14.15
C PRO A 58 0.46 19.42 -15.35
N THR A 59 -0.72 18.97 -15.82
CA THR A 59 -1.52 19.70 -16.82
C THR A 59 -2.60 20.57 -16.18
N GLY A 60 -2.93 20.31 -14.91
CA GLY A 60 -3.89 21.07 -14.11
C GLY A 60 -3.72 20.79 -12.63
N GLY A 61 -4.40 21.58 -11.79
CA GLY A 61 -4.28 21.51 -10.35
C GLY A 61 -2.96 22.06 -9.81
N ARG A 62 -2.69 21.78 -8.53
CA ARG A 62 -1.42 22.19 -7.88
C ARG A 62 -0.94 21.12 -6.90
N ALA A 63 0.36 21.13 -6.63
CA ALA A 63 0.93 20.27 -5.60
C ALA A 63 2.05 20.99 -4.83
N LEU A 64 2.12 20.71 -3.52
CA LEU A 64 3.16 21.18 -2.62
C LEU A 64 3.88 19.96 -2.03
N VAL A 65 5.21 20.03 -1.95
CA VAL A 65 6.04 19.03 -1.29
C VAL A 65 6.99 19.74 -0.34
N ALA A 66 6.98 19.35 0.92
CA ALA A 66 7.73 20.01 2.00
C ALA A 66 7.47 21.54 2.07
N GLY A 67 6.24 21.97 1.72
CA GLY A 67 5.82 23.36 1.67
C GLY A 67 6.20 24.11 0.38
N HIS A 68 6.88 23.48 -0.58
CA HIS A 68 7.30 24.09 -1.84
C HIS A 68 6.41 23.64 -3.01
N ASP A 69 6.02 24.57 -3.88
CA ASP A 69 5.22 24.29 -5.07
C ASP A 69 6.07 23.56 -6.14
N VAL A 70 5.60 22.41 -6.61
CA VAL A 70 6.34 21.55 -7.55
C VAL A 70 6.61 22.21 -8.90
N THR A 71 5.81 23.21 -9.27
CA THR A 71 5.93 23.93 -10.56
C THR A 71 6.69 25.23 -10.40
N ARG A 72 6.45 25.98 -9.30
CA ARG A 72 7.03 27.31 -9.10
C ARG A 72 8.42 27.25 -8.48
N ASP A 73 8.68 26.27 -7.60
CA ASP A 73 9.98 26.12 -6.92
C ASP A 73 10.49 24.67 -6.94
N PRO A 74 10.66 24.07 -8.15
CA PRO A 74 11.09 22.69 -8.27
C PRO A 74 12.50 22.44 -7.70
N ALA A 75 13.34 23.47 -7.62
CA ALA A 75 14.67 23.35 -7.07
C ALA A 75 14.63 23.16 -5.54
N ALA A 76 13.74 23.85 -4.83
CA ALA A 76 13.55 23.65 -3.39
C ALA A 76 12.92 22.28 -3.10
N VAL A 77 11.95 21.85 -3.90
CA VAL A 77 11.38 20.49 -3.80
C VAL A 77 12.49 19.45 -3.90
N ARG A 78 13.34 19.51 -4.95
CA ARG A 78 14.44 18.53 -5.15
C ARG A 78 15.46 18.50 -4.01
N ARG A 79 15.67 19.62 -3.32
CA ARG A 79 16.53 19.65 -2.13
C ARG A 79 15.91 19.02 -0.90
N ALA A 80 14.58 18.99 -0.82
CA ALA A 80 13.83 18.49 0.33
C ALA A 80 13.43 17.02 0.21
N ILE A 81 13.62 16.40 -0.96
CA ILE A 81 13.15 15.03 -1.21
C ILE A 81 14.30 14.03 -1.43
N GLY A 82 14.01 12.77 -1.13
CA GLY A 82 14.72 11.60 -1.63
C GLY A 82 13.78 10.79 -2.52
N VAL A 83 14.32 10.13 -3.53
CA VAL A 83 13.53 9.31 -4.46
C VAL A 83 14.23 7.99 -4.68
N THR A 84 13.48 6.90 -4.53
CA THR A 84 13.90 5.56 -4.89
C THR A 84 12.92 5.04 -5.96
N GLY A 85 13.43 4.82 -7.16
CA GLY A 85 12.63 4.39 -8.30
C GLY A 85 12.32 2.89 -8.26
N GLN A 86 11.58 2.42 -9.27
CA GLN A 86 11.24 1.01 -9.45
C GLN A 86 12.47 0.13 -9.67
N TYR A 87 13.50 0.65 -10.34
CA TYR A 87 14.81 0.01 -10.50
C TYR A 87 15.84 0.66 -9.59
N ALA A 88 16.68 -0.16 -8.96
CA ALA A 88 17.75 0.36 -8.13
C ALA A 88 18.71 1.23 -8.96
N SER A 89 18.93 2.47 -8.50
CA SER A 89 19.83 3.43 -9.14
C SER A 89 21.32 3.16 -8.83
N VAL A 90 21.62 1.97 -8.31
CA VAL A 90 22.96 1.55 -7.90
C VAL A 90 23.80 1.15 -9.10
N ASP A 91 24.98 1.73 -9.21
CA ASP A 91 25.98 1.32 -10.18
C ASP A 91 26.60 -0.02 -9.78
N GLY A 92 26.46 -1.03 -10.63
CA GLY A 92 26.96 -2.38 -10.37
C GLY A 92 28.47 -2.48 -10.34
N ASP A 93 29.19 -1.63 -11.05
CA ASP A 93 30.66 -1.64 -11.16
C ASP A 93 31.34 -0.98 -9.95
N LEU A 94 30.60 -0.20 -9.19
CA LEU A 94 31.07 0.43 -7.97
C LEU A 94 30.79 -0.46 -6.75
N THR A 95 31.61 -0.28 -5.71
CA THR A 95 31.32 -0.85 -4.38
C THR A 95 30.13 -0.14 -3.73
N GLY A 96 29.53 -0.77 -2.70
CA GLY A 96 28.45 -0.13 -1.95
C GLY A 96 28.85 1.24 -1.38
N ARG A 97 30.08 1.32 -0.86
CA ARG A 97 30.66 2.55 -0.31
C ARG A 97 30.87 3.63 -1.38
N GLU A 98 31.36 3.24 -2.55
CA GLU A 98 31.54 4.17 -3.68
C GLU A 98 30.23 4.70 -4.20
N ASN A 99 29.21 3.85 -4.32
CA ASN A 99 27.87 4.27 -4.67
C ASN A 99 27.35 5.38 -3.73
N LEU A 100 27.35 5.16 -2.41
CA LEU A 100 26.85 6.18 -1.47
C LEU A 100 27.71 7.44 -1.48
N ARG A 101 29.02 7.34 -1.69
CA ARG A 101 29.90 8.51 -1.85
C ARG A 101 29.61 9.27 -3.14
N LEU A 102 29.24 8.58 -4.22
CA LEU A 102 28.79 9.20 -5.48
C LEU A 102 27.52 10.01 -5.24
N PHE A 103 26.50 9.41 -4.62
CA PHE A 103 25.27 10.12 -4.28
C PHE A 103 25.50 11.28 -3.33
N ALA A 104 26.39 11.13 -2.33
CA ALA A 104 26.76 12.21 -1.45
C ALA A 104 27.39 13.40 -2.21
N ARG A 105 28.26 13.13 -3.17
CA ARG A 105 28.86 14.17 -4.01
C ARG A 105 27.82 14.88 -4.89
N LEU A 106 26.92 14.13 -5.52
CA LEU A 106 25.82 14.67 -6.32
C LEU A 106 24.88 15.55 -5.47
N ALA A 107 24.68 15.18 -4.21
CA ALA A 107 23.93 15.95 -3.22
C ALA A 107 24.71 17.14 -2.63
N GLY A 108 25.94 17.41 -3.09
CA GLY A 108 26.78 18.51 -2.62
C GLY A 108 27.57 18.21 -1.31
N LEU A 109 27.45 17.02 -0.73
CA LEU A 109 28.21 16.60 0.45
C LEU A 109 29.61 16.17 0.03
N ARG A 110 30.63 17.01 0.29
CA ARG A 110 32.01 16.77 -0.14
C ARG A 110 32.92 16.37 1.03
N GLY A 111 34.06 15.76 0.70
CA GLY A 111 35.14 15.50 1.62
C GLY A 111 34.74 14.58 2.78
N ARG A 112 35.04 15.00 4.02
CA ARG A 112 34.81 14.21 5.23
C ARG A 112 33.32 13.98 5.51
N ALA A 113 32.47 14.99 5.26
CA ALA A 113 31.03 14.90 5.52
C ALA A 113 30.36 13.85 4.63
N GLY A 114 30.67 13.81 3.33
CA GLY A 114 30.13 12.80 2.42
C GLY A 114 30.59 11.37 2.75
N ARG A 115 31.86 11.21 3.18
CA ARG A 115 32.36 9.91 3.64
C ARG A 115 31.67 9.45 4.91
N ALA A 116 31.59 10.31 5.92
CA ALA A 116 30.91 9.97 7.18
C ALA A 116 29.44 9.61 6.97
N ARG A 117 28.73 10.34 6.09
CA ARG A 117 27.33 10.02 5.78
C ARG A 117 27.18 8.69 5.05
N ALA A 118 28.07 8.36 4.11
CA ALA A 118 28.07 7.07 3.45
C ALA A 118 28.28 5.92 4.44
N ASP A 119 29.26 6.06 5.35
CA ASP A 119 29.57 5.04 6.35
C ASP A 119 28.39 4.86 7.35
N GLU A 120 27.78 5.95 7.82
CA GLU A 120 26.59 5.95 8.67
C GLU A 120 25.43 5.17 8.03
N LEU A 121 25.17 5.42 6.74
CA LEU A 121 24.08 4.76 6.04
C LEU A 121 24.38 3.27 5.78
N LEU A 122 25.62 2.90 5.46
CA LEU A 122 26.00 1.49 5.33
C LEU A 122 25.73 0.70 6.61
N GLU A 123 26.12 1.25 7.75
CA GLU A 123 25.88 0.63 9.06
C GLU A 123 24.39 0.56 9.37
N ARG A 124 23.65 1.67 9.20
CA ARG A 124 22.20 1.74 9.45
C ARG A 124 21.40 0.71 8.64
N PHE A 125 21.81 0.43 7.41
CA PHE A 125 21.15 -0.54 6.53
C PHE A 125 21.75 -1.96 6.59
N GLY A 126 22.66 -2.22 7.53
CA GLY A 126 23.29 -3.53 7.70
C GLY A 126 24.09 -3.97 6.48
N LEU A 127 24.77 -3.02 5.83
CA LEU A 127 25.57 -3.24 4.62
C LEU A 127 27.08 -3.07 4.87
N GLY A 128 27.50 -2.84 6.13
CA GLY A 128 28.88 -2.54 6.51
C GLY A 128 29.87 -3.61 6.08
N GLU A 129 29.58 -4.90 6.32
CA GLU A 129 30.45 -6.02 5.98
C GLU A 129 30.66 -6.18 4.46
N ALA A 130 29.67 -5.79 3.67
CA ALA A 130 29.71 -5.90 2.21
C ALA A 130 30.13 -4.58 1.53
N ALA A 131 30.35 -3.50 2.29
CA ALA A 131 30.50 -2.14 1.79
C ALA A 131 31.57 -1.98 0.72
N ASP A 132 32.65 -2.73 0.81
CA ASP A 132 33.80 -2.65 -0.10
C ASP A 132 33.81 -3.72 -1.19
N ARG A 133 32.69 -4.49 -1.31
CA ARG A 133 32.46 -5.42 -2.41
C ARG A 133 31.70 -4.72 -3.54
N THR A 134 31.99 -5.09 -4.78
CA THR A 134 31.30 -4.59 -5.98
C THR A 134 29.81 -4.92 -5.93
N ALA A 135 28.97 -3.91 -6.14
CA ALA A 135 27.51 -4.03 -6.02
C ALA A 135 26.89 -5.03 -7.04
N ALA A 136 27.55 -5.31 -8.16
CA ALA A 136 27.15 -6.37 -9.09
C ALA A 136 26.99 -7.73 -8.38
N THR A 137 27.83 -8.03 -7.38
CA THR A 137 27.85 -9.29 -6.64
C THR A 137 26.82 -9.38 -5.51
N TRP A 138 26.03 -8.32 -5.27
CA TRP A 138 25.07 -8.25 -4.18
C TRP A 138 23.74 -8.90 -4.56
N SER A 139 23.03 -9.42 -3.55
CA SER A 139 21.64 -9.88 -3.73
C SER A 139 20.71 -8.71 -4.09
N GLY A 140 19.55 -9.02 -4.66
CA GLY A 140 18.52 -8.01 -4.97
C GLY A 140 18.11 -7.20 -3.72
N GLY A 141 17.94 -7.85 -2.58
CA GLY A 141 17.63 -7.21 -1.31
C GLY A 141 18.74 -6.27 -0.81
N MET A 142 20.03 -6.64 -0.97
CA MET A 142 21.16 -5.76 -0.62
C MET A 142 21.20 -4.54 -1.55
N LYS A 143 21.01 -4.71 -2.85
CA LYS A 143 20.94 -3.61 -3.81
C LYS A 143 19.80 -2.66 -3.48
N ARG A 144 18.63 -3.20 -3.11
CA ARG A 144 17.46 -2.40 -2.73
C ARG A 144 17.67 -1.62 -1.44
N ARG A 145 18.32 -2.21 -0.44
CA ARG A 145 18.72 -1.49 0.79
C ARG A 145 19.73 -0.38 0.52
N LEU A 146 20.68 -0.60 -0.39
CA LEU A 146 21.62 0.43 -0.81
C LEU A 146 20.93 1.58 -1.55
N ASP A 147 19.95 1.29 -2.40
CA ASP A 147 19.15 2.28 -3.11
C ASP A 147 18.31 3.14 -2.14
N LEU A 148 17.69 2.51 -1.12
CA LEU A 148 17.03 3.23 -0.03
C LEU A 148 18.02 4.14 0.73
N ALA A 149 19.20 3.63 1.06
CA ALA A 149 20.25 4.40 1.71
C ALA A 149 20.68 5.60 0.86
N ALA A 150 20.79 5.42 -0.47
CA ALA A 150 21.10 6.51 -1.40
C ALA A 150 20.03 7.60 -1.38
N GLY A 151 18.74 7.25 -1.34
CA GLY A 151 17.63 8.19 -1.20
C GLY A 151 17.66 9.02 0.08
N LEU A 152 18.36 8.54 1.12
CA LEU A 152 18.47 9.21 2.43
C LEU A 152 19.75 10.03 2.62
N VAL A 153 20.63 10.06 1.63
CA VAL A 153 21.91 10.77 1.72
C VAL A 153 21.73 12.24 2.11
N THR A 154 20.74 12.91 1.56
CA THR A 154 20.44 14.33 1.79
C THR A 154 19.67 14.61 3.07
N ARG A 155 19.30 13.61 3.86
CA ARG A 155 18.34 13.75 4.99
C ARG A 155 17.05 14.42 4.54
N PRO A 156 16.31 13.80 3.61
CA PRO A 156 15.15 14.43 3.01
C PRO A 156 14.01 14.57 4.01
N ARG A 157 13.19 15.61 3.84
CA ARG A 157 11.92 15.76 4.58
C ARG A 157 10.87 14.78 4.08
N VAL A 158 10.90 14.44 2.77
CA VAL A 158 9.99 13.48 2.15
C VAL A 158 10.79 12.46 1.33
N LEU A 159 10.58 11.17 1.59
CA LEU A 159 11.14 10.07 0.82
C LEU A 159 10.03 9.45 -0.04
N PHE A 160 10.23 9.46 -1.34
CA PHE A 160 9.35 8.79 -2.30
C PHE A 160 9.90 7.41 -2.64
N LEU A 161 9.07 6.38 -2.50
CA LEU A 161 9.40 4.99 -2.80
C LEU A 161 8.43 4.47 -3.86
N ASP A 162 8.90 4.25 -5.09
CA ASP A 162 8.06 3.72 -6.17
C ASP A 162 8.21 2.20 -6.23
N GLU A 163 7.20 1.47 -5.75
CA GLU A 163 7.13 0.00 -5.66
C GLU A 163 8.40 -0.64 -5.02
N PRO A 164 8.72 -0.32 -3.75
CA PRO A 164 10.03 -0.63 -3.17
C PRO A 164 10.36 -2.11 -3.04
N THR A 165 9.36 -3.00 -3.07
CA THR A 165 9.57 -4.45 -2.85
C THR A 165 9.27 -5.32 -4.06
N THR A 166 8.98 -4.71 -5.21
CA THR A 166 8.72 -5.45 -6.45
C THR A 166 9.93 -6.29 -6.86
N GLY A 167 9.70 -7.57 -7.15
CA GLY A 167 10.74 -8.51 -7.57
C GLY A 167 11.62 -9.07 -6.45
N LEU A 168 11.35 -8.73 -5.17
CA LEU A 168 12.06 -9.28 -4.02
C LEU A 168 11.39 -10.55 -3.48
N ASP A 169 12.20 -11.44 -2.93
CA ASP A 169 11.72 -12.58 -2.16
C ASP A 169 11.10 -12.13 -0.81
N PRO A 170 10.30 -12.98 -0.12
CA PRO A 170 9.62 -12.60 1.12
C PRO A 170 10.56 -12.12 2.24
N ALA A 171 11.75 -12.72 2.36
CA ALA A 171 12.71 -12.32 3.40
C ALA A 171 13.31 -10.94 3.12
N ALA A 172 13.64 -10.65 1.87
CA ALA A 172 14.13 -9.34 1.46
C ALA A 172 13.03 -8.26 1.61
N ARG A 173 11.75 -8.57 1.33
CA ARG A 173 10.63 -7.63 1.58
C ARG A 173 10.53 -7.24 3.04
N GLU A 174 10.57 -8.21 3.95
CA GLU A 174 10.48 -7.94 5.40
C GLU A 174 11.64 -7.04 5.88
N GLN A 175 12.83 -7.20 5.33
CA GLN A 175 13.98 -6.33 5.62
C GLN A 175 13.74 -4.89 5.15
N ILE A 176 13.18 -4.70 3.96
CA ILE A 176 12.82 -3.38 3.44
C ILE A 176 11.72 -2.74 4.29
N TRP A 177 10.67 -3.49 4.64
CA TRP A 177 9.58 -3.00 5.49
C TRP A 177 10.08 -2.57 6.87
N THR A 178 10.97 -3.35 7.47
CA THR A 178 11.60 -2.97 8.74
C THR A 178 12.40 -1.69 8.61
N ALA A 179 13.22 -1.56 7.57
CA ALA A 179 13.98 -0.36 7.30
C ALA A 179 13.09 0.88 7.13
N VAL A 180 11.99 0.77 6.37
CA VAL A 180 11.03 1.88 6.16
C VAL A 180 10.35 2.28 7.47
N ARG A 181 9.90 1.33 8.30
CA ARG A 181 9.32 1.64 9.62
C ARG A 181 10.29 2.39 10.52
N GLU A 182 11.54 1.93 10.58
CA GLU A 182 12.58 2.57 11.39
C GLU A 182 12.91 4.01 10.96
N LEU A 183 12.68 4.37 9.69
CA LEU A 183 12.86 5.74 9.22
C LEU A 183 11.91 6.73 9.89
N VAL A 184 10.68 6.30 10.16
CA VAL A 184 9.64 7.14 10.75
C VAL A 184 9.64 7.04 12.28
N GLU A 185 9.72 5.83 12.84
CA GLU A 185 9.62 5.59 14.29
C GLU A 185 10.86 6.07 15.07
N LYS A 186 12.06 5.78 14.56
CA LYS A 186 13.34 6.11 15.21
C LYS A 186 14.02 7.34 14.61
N GLY A 187 13.40 7.92 13.58
CA GLY A 187 13.99 8.99 12.82
C GLY A 187 14.02 10.29 13.61
N SER A 188 15.18 10.62 14.23
CA SER A 188 15.46 11.96 14.70
C SER A 188 15.36 13.05 13.61
N GLU A 189 15.16 12.63 12.37
CA GLU A 189 15.14 13.47 11.17
C GLU A 189 13.71 13.81 10.69
N GLY A 190 12.64 13.18 11.27
CA GLY A 190 11.24 13.49 10.92
C GLY A 190 10.88 13.25 9.44
N THR A 191 11.53 12.26 8.81
CA THR A 191 11.28 11.96 7.38
C THR A 191 9.87 11.39 7.19
N THR A 192 9.09 11.98 6.28
CA THR A 192 7.82 11.45 5.81
C THR A 192 8.07 10.50 4.65
N VAL A 193 7.36 9.38 4.58
CA VAL A 193 7.47 8.42 3.49
C VAL A 193 6.17 8.39 2.68
N LEU A 194 6.26 8.59 1.37
CA LEU A 194 5.20 8.29 0.43
C LEU A 194 5.63 7.09 -0.42
N LEU A 195 5.00 5.95 -0.24
CA LEU A 195 5.26 4.77 -1.04
C LEU A 195 4.12 4.48 -2.01
N THR A 196 4.44 4.08 -3.23
CA THR A 196 3.47 3.47 -4.13
C THR A 196 3.57 1.97 -4.03
N THR A 197 2.45 1.29 -4.08
CA THR A 197 2.42 -0.17 -4.13
C THR A 197 1.16 -0.69 -4.80
N GLN A 198 1.25 -1.89 -5.36
CA GLN A 198 0.11 -2.71 -5.75
C GLN A 198 -0.12 -3.87 -4.75
N TYR A 199 0.81 -4.06 -3.81
CA TYR A 199 0.74 -5.11 -2.80
C TYR A 199 0.01 -4.59 -1.56
N LEU A 200 -1.16 -5.16 -1.33
CA LEU A 200 -2.02 -4.76 -0.21
C LEU A 200 -1.40 -5.08 1.15
N GLU A 201 -0.66 -6.18 1.24
CA GLU A 201 0.09 -6.54 2.45
C GLU A 201 1.14 -5.49 2.83
N GLU A 202 1.85 -4.92 1.83
CA GLU A 202 2.82 -3.85 2.06
C GLU A 202 2.16 -2.60 2.62
N ALA A 203 1.03 -2.17 2.02
CA ALA A 203 0.26 -1.05 2.51
C ALA A 203 -0.28 -1.29 3.93
N ASP A 204 -0.77 -2.50 4.20
CA ASP A 204 -1.31 -2.88 5.53
C ASP A 204 -0.24 -2.85 6.63
N ARG A 205 0.97 -3.27 6.30
CA ARG A 205 2.08 -3.37 7.27
C ARG A 205 2.83 -2.07 7.51
N LEU A 206 2.89 -1.20 6.52
CA LEU A 206 3.74 -0.02 6.56
C LEU A 206 2.97 1.28 6.75
N ALA A 207 1.81 1.41 6.10
CA ALA A 207 1.15 2.69 5.99
C ALA A 207 0.35 3.03 7.27
N GLY A 208 0.61 4.20 7.83
CA GLY A 208 -0.27 4.82 8.81
C GLY A 208 -1.54 5.37 8.16
N GLU A 209 -1.44 5.75 6.87
CA GLU A 209 -2.55 6.19 6.04
C GLU A 209 -2.42 5.63 4.62
N ILE A 210 -3.52 5.18 4.04
CA ILE A 210 -3.60 4.66 2.68
C ILE A 210 -4.50 5.56 1.85
N VAL A 211 -4.03 5.91 0.67
CA VAL A 211 -4.82 6.54 -0.39
C VAL A 211 -4.99 5.53 -1.52
N VAL A 212 -6.21 5.06 -1.72
CA VAL A 212 -6.55 4.15 -2.82
C VAL A 212 -6.82 4.99 -4.07
N VAL A 213 -6.06 4.72 -5.13
CA VAL A 213 -6.20 5.41 -6.42
C VAL A 213 -6.73 4.44 -7.45
N ASP A 214 -7.78 4.85 -8.15
CA ASP A 214 -8.33 4.16 -9.31
C ASP A 214 -8.57 5.16 -10.45
N ARG A 215 -8.11 4.81 -11.66
CA ARG A 215 -8.31 5.59 -12.90
C ARG A 215 -7.98 7.08 -12.75
N GLY A 216 -6.89 7.39 -12.05
CA GLY A 216 -6.40 8.76 -11.85
C GLY A 216 -7.13 9.59 -10.80
N ARG A 217 -7.99 8.98 -9.99
CA ARG A 217 -8.74 9.62 -8.90
C ARG A 217 -8.53 8.91 -7.58
N VAL A 218 -8.74 9.61 -6.48
CA VAL A 218 -8.82 9.00 -5.15
C VAL A 218 -10.16 8.28 -5.01
N ALA A 219 -10.12 6.98 -4.80
CA ALA A 219 -11.30 6.14 -4.53
C ALA A 219 -11.63 6.09 -3.03
N ALA A 220 -10.61 6.05 -2.17
CA ALA A 220 -10.78 6.07 -0.72
C ALA A 220 -9.49 6.53 -0.02
N THR A 221 -9.63 7.08 1.18
CA THR A 221 -8.51 7.45 2.06
C THR A 221 -8.85 7.03 3.49
N GLY A 222 -7.83 6.58 4.23
CA GLY A 222 -7.93 6.27 5.65
C GLY A 222 -6.82 5.36 6.16
N THR A 223 -6.80 5.13 7.47
CA THR A 223 -5.91 4.12 8.05
C THR A 223 -6.31 2.72 7.55
N PRO A 224 -5.38 1.74 7.51
CA PRO A 224 -5.71 0.35 7.17
C PRO A 224 -6.94 -0.17 7.92
N ALA A 225 -7.00 0.09 9.23
CA ALA A 225 -8.11 -0.32 10.09
C ALA A 225 -9.45 0.32 9.67
N ARG A 226 -9.45 1.65 9.38
CA ARG A 226 -10.67 2.36 8.92
C ARG A 226 -11.15 1.88 7.55
N LEU A 227 -10.22 1.59 6.64
CA LEU A 227 -10.57 1.07 5.32
C LEU A 227 -11.19 -0.33 5.43
N LYS A 228 -10.62 -1.20 6.26
CA LYS A 228 -11.16 -2.53 6.55
C LYS A 228 -12.54 -2.46 7.21
N ALA A 229 -12.72 -1.58 8.21
CA ALA A 229 -13.98 -1.41 8.91
C ALA A 229 -15.16 -1.03 7.98
N ARG A 230 -14.90 -0.34 6.84
CA ARG A 230 -15.95 0.00 5.84
C ARG A 230 -16.58 -1.22 5.17
N ILE A 231 -15.91 -2.37 5.20
CA ILE A 231 -16.38 -3.60 4.52
C ILE A 231 -17.09 -4.52 5.50
N GLY A 232 -16.74 -4.45 6.78
CA GLY A 232 -17.24 -5.35 7.81
C GLY A 232 -16.46 -6.66 7.89
N ALA A 233 -16.65 -7.40 8.98
CA ALA A 233 -16.05 -8.71 9.17
C ALA A 233 -16.76 -9.78 8.31
N ARG A 234 -16.06 -10.88 8.03
CA ARG A 234 -16.64 -12.06 7.37
C ARG A 234 -16.81 -13.19 8.37
N ALA A 235 -18.06 -13.59 8.61
CA ALA A 235 -18.36 -14.84 9.27
C ALA A 235 -18.31 -15.97 8.25
N GLU A 236 -17.54 -17.01 8.53
CA GLU A 236 -17.36 -18.18 7.67
C GLU A 236 -17.60 -19.43 8.51
N VAL A 237 -18.49 -20.31 8.03
CA VAL A 237 -18.89 -21.53 8.72
C VAL A 237 -18.78 -22.70 7.76
N THR A 238 -18.06 -23.75 8.16
CA THR A 238 -17.98 -25.01 7.42
C THR A 238 -18.88 -26.05 8.12
N VAL A 239 -19.83 -26.59 7.37
CA VAL A 239 -20.76 -27.60 7.89
C VAL A 239 -20.25 -29.02 7.66
N ALA A 240 -20.64 -29.96 8.52
CA ALA A 240 -20.24 -31.35 8.40
C ALA A 240 -21.00 -32.09 7.28
N GLU A 241 -22.25 -31.65 6.99
CA GLU A 241 -23.16 -32.37 6.09
C GLU A 241 -23.65 -31.43 4.97
N PRO A 242 -23.57 -31.84 3.68
CA PRO A 242 -24.04 -31.01 2.57
C PRO A 242 -25.51 -30.56 2.71
N GLY A 243 -26.36 -31.42 3.24
CA GLY A 243 -27.81 -31.14 3.43
C GLY A 243 -28.11 -30.02 4.44
N THR A 244 -27.13 -29.59 5.23
CA THR A 244 -27.32 -28.52 6.23
C THR A 244 -26.86 -27.15 5.75
N LEU A 245 -26.23 -27.07 4.56
CA LEU A 245 -25.62 -25.85 4.03
C LEU A 245 -26.65 -24.70 3.88
N ALA A 246 -27.80 -24.98 3.29
CA ALA A 246 -28.88 -24.00 3.12
C ALA A 246 -29.46 -23.51 4.47
N ARG A 247 -29.52 -24.42 5.46
CA ARG A 247 -29.97 -24.07 6.81
C ARG A 247 -28.95 -23.19 7.52
N ALA A 248 -27.65 -23.49 7.39
CA ALA A 248 -26.58 -22.64 7.88
C ALA A 248 -26.65 -21.24 7.28
N ALA A 249 -26.89 -21.13 5.99
CA ALA A 249 -27.07 -19.86 5.30
C ALA A 249 -28.24 -19.05 5.87
N ALA A 250 -29.39 -19.69 6.08
CA ALA A 250 -30.56 -19.02 6.66
C ALA A 250 -30.31 -18.50 8.07
N VAL A 251 -29.59 -19.26 8.93
CA VAL A 251 -29.22 -18.82 10.27
C VAL A 251 -28.26 -17.61 10.21
N LEU A 252 -27.25 -17.65 9.33
CA LEU A 252 -26.31 -16.55 9.18
C LEU A 252 -26.99 -15.30 8.60
N ASP A 253 -27.91 -15.43 7.67
CA ASP A 253 -28.71 -14.31 7.14
C ASP A 253 -29.51 -13.63 8.25
N GLN A 254 -30.23 -14.41 9.08
CA GLN A 254 -30.99 -13.89 10.21
C GLN A 254 -30.13 -13.19 11.27
N LEU A 255 -28.92 -13.72 11.53
CA LEU A 255 -28.01 -13.15 12.53
C LEU A 255 -27.35 -11.86 12.06
N THR A 256 -27.07 -11.73 10.77
CA THR A 256 -26.22 -10.68 10.23
C THR A 256 -26.97 -9.66 9.38
N GLY A 257 -28.15 -10.03 8.87
CA GLY A 257 -28.86 -9.27 7.84
C GLY A 257 -28.11 -9.18 6.50
N GLY A 258 -27.05 -9.99 6.34
CA GLY A 258 -26.20 -10.04 5.17
C GLY A 258 -26.69 -11.12 4.18
N ARG A 259 -26.13 -11.10 2.95
CA ARG A 259 -26.42 -12.16 1.97
C ARG A 259 -25.36 -13.26 2.05
N PRO A 260 -25.71 -14.47 2.52
CA PRO A 260 -24.76 -15.59 2.57
C PRO A 260 -24.34 -16.02 1.17
N VAL A 261 -23.06 -16.34 1.01
CA VAL A 261 -22.49 -16.98 -0.18
C VAL A 261 -22.12 -18.40 0.17
N LEU A 262 -22.63 -19.37 -0.60
CA LEU A 262 -22.42 -20.79 -0.39
C LEU A 262 -21.30 -21.30 -1.30
N ASP A 263 -20.40 -22.10 -0.73
CA ASP A 263 -19.41 -22.90 -1.45
C ASP A 263 -19.74 -24.39 -1.20
N GLU A 264 -20.45 -25.01 -2.14
CA GLU A 264 -20.89 -26.41 -2.02
C GLU A 264 -19.73 -27.39 -2.05
N GLN A 265 -18.61 -27.06 -2.72
CA GLN A 265 -17.44 -27.94 -2.79
C GLN A 265 -16.71 -28.01 -1.45
N ARG A 266 -16.65 -26.88 -0.74
CA ARG A 266 -16.00 -26.75 0.56
C ARG A 266 -16.95 -26.93 1.72
N LEU A 267 -18.25 -27.07 1.47
CA LEU A 267 -19.32 -27.08 2.46
C LEU A 267 -19.28 -25.85 3.39
N THR A 268 -18.97 -24.68 2.82
CA THR A 268 -18.75 -23.46 3.58
C THR A 268 -19.81 -22.41 3.23
N VAL A 269 -20.29 -21.70 4.25
CA VAL A 269 -21.16 -20.52 4.12
C VAL A 269 -20.41 -19.32 4.64
N GLY A 270 -20.23 -18.32 3.80
CA GLY A 270 -19.62 -17.03 4.15
C GLY A 270 -20.66 -15.91 4.12
N VAL A 271 -20.67 -15.04 5.13
CA VAL A 271 -21.49 -13.82 5.13
C VAL A 271 -20.70 -12.62 5.59
N THR A 272 -20.90 -11.48 4.95
CA THR A 272 -20.30 -10.21 5.40
C THR A 272 -21.16 -9.58 6.48
N VAL A 273 -20.51 -9.24 7.60
CA VAL A 273 -21.13 -8.60 8.76
C VAL A 273 -20.67 -7.13 8.76
N LEU A 274 -21.55 -6.20 8.48
CA LEU A 274 -21.25 -4.77 8.51
C LEU A 274 -21.03 -4.30 9.95
N ASP A 275 -20.19 -3.27 10.15
CA ASP A 275 -19.75 -2.76 11.46
C ASP A 275 -20.92 -2.39 12.42
N GLY A 276 -22.09 -2.01 11.92
CA GLY A 276 -23.27 -1.75 12.74
C GLY A 276 -23.88 -3.00 13.40
N ALA A 277 -23.53 -4.22 12.96
CA ALA A 277 -23.93 -5.48 13.58
C ALA A 277 -22.86 -6.01 14.58
N LEU A 278 -21.68 -5.34 14.62
CA LEU A 278 -20.56 -5.69 15.52
C LEU A 278 -20.58 -4.91 16.83
N ASP A 279 -21.70 -4.30 17.24
CA ASP A 279 -21.85 -3.62 18.56
C ASP A 279 -21.66 -4.58 19.76
N GLY A 280 -20.72 -5.53 19.63
CA GLY A 280 -20.43 -6.58 20.62
C GLY A 280 -21.49 -7.68 20.68
N THR A 281 -22.52 -7.62 19.83
CA THR A 281 -23.64 -8.58 19.86
C THR A 281 -23.41 -9.81 18.99
N LEU A 282 -22.66 -9.70 17.87
CA LEU A 282 -22.33 -10.84 17.03
C LEU A 282 -20.92 -11.35 17.38
N THR A 283 -20.89 -12.45 18.12
CA THR A 283 -19.65 -13.14 18.51
C THR A 283 -19.65 -14.56 17.94
N LEU A 284 -18.46 -15.11 17.71
CA LEU A 284 -18.34 -16.51 17.25
C LEU A 284 -19.13 -17.50 18.13
N PRO A 285 -19.09 -17.41 19.47
CA PRO A 285 -19.93 -18.27 20.34
C PRO A 285 -21.44 -18.12 20.13
N ARG A 286 -21.92 -16.93 19.72
CA ARG A 286 -23.34 -16.75 19.39
C ARG A 286 -23.68 -17.42 18.07
N ILE A 287 -22.85 -17.28 17.05
CA ILE A 287 -23.02 -17.94 15.75
C ILE A 287 -23.10 -19.46 15.96
N ILE A 288 -22.16 -20.04 16.72
CA ILE A 288 -22.13 -21.49 17.00
C ILE A 288 -23.39 -21.95 17.75
N ARG A 289 -23.84 -21.22 18.75
CA ARG A 289 -25.07 -21.57 19.50
C ARG A 289 -26.33 -21.56 18.64
N GLU A 290 -26.48 -20.58 17.76
CA GLU A 290 -27.63 -20.48 16.87
C GLU A 290 -27.61 -21.58 15.80
N LEU A 291 -26.45 -21.97 15.29
CA LEU A 291 -26.29 -23.10 14.38
C LEU A 291 -26.58 -24.43 15.06
N ASP A 292 -26.12 -24.61 16.28
CA ASP A 292 -26.41 -25.81 17.08
C ASP A 292 -27.90 -25.93 17.40
N ALA A 293 -28.54 -24.82 17.80
CA ALA A 293 -30.00 -24.77 18.02
C ALA A 293 -30.81 -25.09 16.74
N ALA A 294 -30.27 -24.74 15.57
CA ALA A 294 -30.86 -25.07 14.27
C ALA A 294 -30.55 -26.51 13.82
N GLY A 295 -29.82 -27.30 14.58
CA GLY A 295 -29.40 -28.65 14.20
C GLY A 295 -28.43 -28.69 13.02
N VAL A 296 -27.52 -27.73 12.95
CA VAL A 296 -26.46 -27.66 11.95
C VAL A 296 -25.13 -28.06 12.56
N PRO A 297 -24.62 -29.27 12.28
CA PRO A 297 -23.30 -29.68 12.75
C PRO A 297 -22.21 -28.91 12.04
N VAL A 298 -21.38 -28.19 12.84
CA VAL A 298 -20.32 -27.32 12.35
C VAL A 298 -18.97 -28.01 12.57
N THR A 299 -18.12 -28.04 11.54
CA THR A 299 -16.75 -28.55 11.64
C THR A 299 -15.73 -27.44 11.86
N ASP A 300 -15.99 -26.24 11.32
CA ASP A 300 -15.17 -25.04 11.54
C ASP A 300 -16.04 -23.80 11.51
N ALA A 301 -15.69 -22.81 12.29
CA ALA A 301 -16.33 -21.50 12.27
C ALA A 301 -15.31 -20.41 12.58
N ALA A 302 -15.27 -19.38 11.77
CA ALA A 302 -14.36 -18.25 11.92
C ALA A 302 -15.10 -16.92 11.73
N LEU A 303 -14.73 -15.93 12.53
CA LEU A 303 -15.06 -14.54 12.29
C LEU A 303 -13.75 -13.86 11.88
N ARG A 304 -13.60 -13.61 10.58
CA ARG A 304 -12.38 -13.06 10.02
C ARG A 304 -12.53 -11.56 9.83
N PRO A 305 -11.56 -10.76 10.30
CA PRO A 305 -11.52 -9.34 9.94
C PRO A 305 -11.35 -9.23 8.42
N PRO A 306 -11.89 -8.19 7.78
CA PRO A 306 -11.73 -7.98 6.36
C PRO A 306 -10.26 -7.73 6.02
N THR A 307 -9.85 -8.19 4.84
CA THR A 307 -8.54 -7.92 4.29
C THR A 307 -8.56 -6.63 3.47
N LEU A 308 -7.41 -6.02 3.22
CA LEU A 308 -7.33 -4.90 2.27
C LEU A 308 -7.63 -5.35 0.83
N ASP A 309 -7.44 -6.64 0.49
CA ASP A 309 -7.82 -7.21 -0.81
C ASP A 309 -9.32 -7.07 -1.05
N GLU A 310 -10.14 -7.39 -0.05
CA GLU A 310 -11.60 -7.26 -0.11
C GLU A 310 -12.03 -5.79 -0.22
N VAL A 311 -11.35 -4.89 0.52
CA VAL A 311 -11.54 -3.42 0.41
C VAL A 311 -11.28 -2.96 -1.03
N PHE A 312 -10.13 -3.35 -1.56
CA PHE A 312 -9.67 -2.95 -2.87
C PHE A 312 -10.60 -3.44 -3.98
N LEU A 313 -10.99 -4.72 -3.96
CA LEU A 313 -11.93 -5.30 -4.91
C LEU A 313 -13.27 -4.55 -4.91
N ARG A 314 -13.79 -4.21 -3.73
CA ARG A 314 -15.06 -3.49 -3.61
C ARG A 314 -14.99 -2.04 -4.13
N LEU A 315 -13.85 -1.37 -3.95
CA LEU A 315 -13.64 0.02 -4.38
C LEU A 315 -13.32 0.16 -5.87
N THR A 316 -12.76 -0.89 -6.50
CA THR A 316 -12.29 -0.86 -7.89
C THR A 316 -13.20 -1.62 -8.86
N GLN A 317 -14.15 -2.42 -8.35
CA GLN A 317 -15.17 -3.04 -9.22
C GLN A 317 -16.15 -1.97 -9.74
N PRO A 318 -16.51 -1.98 -11.04
CA PRO A 318 -17.56 -1.13 -11.55
C PRO A 318 -18.87 -1.47 -10.83
N HIS A 319 -19.59 -0.47 -10.34
CA HIS A 319 -20.95 -0.64 -9.81
C HIS A 319 -21.87 -1.07 -10.95
N GLY A 320 -21.99 -2.38 -11.21
CA GLY A 320 -22.82 -2.84 -12.31
C GLY A 320 -22.62 -4.26 -12.81
N THR A 321 -22.23 -5.24 -11.98
CA THR A 321 -22.32 -6.66 -12.42
C THR A 321 -22.49 -7.60 -11.21
N ALA A 322 -23.59 -7.44 -10.51
CA ALA A 322 -24.01 -8.40 -9.50
C ALA A 322 -25.30 -9.16 -9.86
N VAL A 323 -25.79 -9.12 -11.10
CA VAL A 323 -27.08 -9.77 -11.49
C VAL A 323 -27.07 -10.37 -12.90
N GLU A 324 -25.97 -10.56 -13.61
CA GLU A 324 -26.05 -11.14 -14.98
C GLU A 324 -25.13 -12.35 -15.25
N ALA A 325 -24.72 -13.08 -14.22
CA ALA A 325 -23.95 -14.32 -14.43
C ALA A 325 -24.77 -15.62 -14.28
N ALA A 326 -26.12 -15.55 -14.30
CA ALA A 326 -26.98 -16.72 -14.14
C ALA A 326 -27.95 -16.97 -15.28
N THR A 327 -27.86 -16.29 -16.43
CA THR A 327 -28.83 -16.50 -17.55
C THR A 327 -28.21 -16.63 -18.95
N ALA A 328 -26.90 -16.89 -19.06
CA ALA A 328 -26.21 -17.00 -20.36
C ALA A 328 -25.93 -18.45 -20.83
N ASP A 329 -26.43 -19.49 -20.15
CA ASP A 329 -26.17 -20.90 -20.51
C ASP A 329 -27.44 -21.66 -21.03
N GLN A 330 -28.43 -20.98 -21.56
CA GLN A 330 -29.62 -21.67 -22.10
C GLN A 330 -30.02 -21.27 -23.54
N GLU A 331 -29.15 -20.72 -24.34
CA GLU A 331 -29.47 -20.41 -25.75
C GLU A 331 -28.42 -20.87 -26.78
N TYR A 332 -27.86 -22.09 -26.63
CA TYR A 332 -27.19 -22.78 -27.72
C TYR A 332 -27.45 -24.29 -27.68
N ALA A 333 -28.75 -24.65 -27.84
CA ALA A 333 -29.19 -26.01 -28.23
C ALA A 333 -30.60 -25.91 -28.87
N ALA A 334 -30.67 -25.50 -30.13
CA ALA A 334 -31.74 -25.80 -31.09
C ALA A 334 -31.19 -25.58 -32.50
#